data_c2164e375c0e71b5318161ea932b3e71
#
_entry.id   c2164e375c0e71b5318161ea932b3e71
#
_cell.length_a   1.000
_cell.length_b   1.000
_cell.length_c   1.000
_cell.angle_alpha   90.00
_cell.angle_beta   90.00
_cell.angle_gamma   90.00
#
_symmetry.space_group_name_H-M   'P 1'
#
loop_
_entity.id
_entity.type
_entity.pdbx_description
1 polymer ?
#
loop_
_entity_poly.entity_id
_entity_poly.type
_entity_poly.pdbx_seq_one_letter_code
_entity_poly.pdbx_strand_id
1 'polypeptide(L)'
;MSDRREKNVGPKLGTVFAAGPDGERKLPIHEYKYKDDPAAISHVGPMAQDVEKVDRGAVKTIAGTKYIDMTRMGSILRDKKEARRHG
;
A
#
# COMPACT_ATOMS: atom_id res chain seq x y z
N MET A 1 9.74 -3.17 3.98
CA MET A 1 10.02 -1.84 3.42
C MET A 1 9.06 -1.55 2.29
N SER A 2 8.36 -0.42 2.35
CA SER A 2 7.29 -0.10 1.39
C SER A 2 7.45 1.27 0.73
N ASP A 3 8.55 1.94 1.01
CA ASP A 3 8.86 3.26 0.45
C ASP A 3 9.11 3.16 -1.06
N ARG A 4 8.41 4.01 -1.82
CA ARG A 4 8.52 4.06 -3.27
C ARG A 4 9.94 4.33 -3.76
N ARG A 5 10.72 5.10 -2.99
CA ARG A 5 12.10 5.47 -3.35
C ARG A 5 13.06 4.28 -3.34
N GLU A 6 12.71 3.22 -2.62
CA GLU A 6 13.51 1.99 -2.52
C GLU A 6 13.11 0.95 -3.58
N LYS A 7 12.20 1.30 -4.48
CA LYS A 7 11.60 0.39 -5.44
C LYS A 7 11.71 0.88 -6.86
N ASN A 8 11.87 -0.05 -7.79
CA ASN A 8 11.59 0.18 -9.20
C ASN A 8 10.12 -0.17 -9.40
N VAL A 9 9.28 0.87 -9.52
CA VAL A 9 7.82 0.72 -9.60
C VAL A 9 7.42 0.44 -11.05
N GLY A 10 6.72 -0.67 -11.25
CA GLY A 10 6.18 -1.06 -12.54
C GLY A 10 4.76 -0.54 -12.76
N PRO A 11 4.04 -1.15 -13.71
CA PRO A 11 2.71 -0.68 -14.04
C PRO A 11 1.71 -0.89 -12.90
N LYS A 12 0.68 -0.05 -12.89
CA LYS A 12 -0.46 -0.23 -12.00
C LYS A 12 -1.25 -1.47 -12.46
N LEU A 13 -1.41 -2.44 -11.58
CA LEU A 13 -2.12 -3.68 -11.89
C LEU A 13 -3.61 -3.61 -11.55
N GLY A 14 -3.98 -2.73 -10.65
CA GLY A 14 -5.35 -2.62 -10.20
C GLY A 14 -5.49 -1.63 -9.07
N THR A 15 -6.66 -1.65 -8.45
CA THR A 15 -7.01 -0.75 -7.35
C THR A 15 -7.79 -1.53 -6.30
N VAL A 16 -7.45 -1.32 -5.03
CA VAL A 16 -8.26 -1.80 -3.91
C VAL A 16 -8.87 -0.62 -3.18
N PHE A 17 -9.89 -0.87 -2.37
CA PHE A 17 -10.52 0.15 -1.55
C PHE A 17 -9.98 0.08 -0.13
N ALA A 18 -9.68 1.24 0.45
CA ALA A 18 -9.20 1.35 1.81
C ALA A 18 -10.03 2.39 2.57
N ALA A 19 -10.48 2.02 3.77
CA ALA A 19 -11.27 2.90 4.63
C ALA A 19 -10.35 3.57 5.64
N GLY A 20 -9.97 4.80 5.36
CA GLY A 20 -9.16 5.63 6.25
C GLY A 20 -10.00 6.59 7.08
N PRO A 21 -9.34 7.45 7.90
CA PRO A 21 -10.04 8.44 8.73
C PRO A 21 -10.90 9.42 7.94
N ASP A 22 -10.52 9.71 6.71
CA ASP A 22 -11.25 10.64 5.82
C ASP A 22 -12.24 9.94 4.91
N GLY A 23 -12.58 8.69 5.19
CA GLY A 23 -13.51 7.90 4.42
C GLY A 23 -12.81 6.89 3.52
N GLU A 24 -13.61 6.27 2.62
CA GLU A 24 -13.10 5.27 1.70
C GLU A 24 -12.38 5.90 0.52
N ARG A 25 -11.20 5.39 0.20
CA ARG A 25 -10.38 5.86 -0.91
C ARG A 25 -9.84 4.70 -1.72
N LYS A 26 -9.52 4.98 -2.97
CA LYS A 26 -8.88 4.02 -3.86
C LYS A 26 -7.39 3.97 -3.58
N LEU A 27 -6.85 2.75 -3.51
CA LEU A 27 -5.44 2.50 -3.28
C LEU A 27 -4.87 1.74 -4.47
N PRO A 28 -3.98 2.35 -5.26
CA PRO A 28 -3.41 1.68 -6.41
C PRO A 28 -2.46 0.57 -6.01
N ILE A 29 -2.48 -0.52 -6.75
CA ILE A 29 -1.60 -1.68 -6.55
C ILE A 29 -0.67 -1.76 -7.75
N HIS A 30 0.62 -1.84 -7.48
CA HIS A 30 1.66 -1.92 -8.50
C HIS A 30 2.47 -3.19 -8.39
N GLU A 31 3.01 -3.63 -9.52
CA GLU A 31 4.15 -4.53 -9.52
C GLU A 31 5.40 -3.70 -9.26
N TYR A 32 6.32 -4.23 -8.47
CA TYR A 32 7.57 -3.52 -8.16
C TYR A 32 8.70 -4.50 -7.84
N LYS A 33 9.93 -3.98 -7.90
CA LYS A 33 11.15 -4.67 -7.50
C LYS A 33 11.96 -3.75 -6.60
N TYR A 34 12.62 -4.32 -5.60
CA TYR A 34 13.52 -3.52 -4.76
C TYR A 34 14.80 -3.20 -5.52
N LYS A 35 15.27 -1.96 -5.38
CA LYS A 35 16.45 -1.46 -6.10
C LYS A 35 17.73 -2.19 -5.70
N ASP A 36 17.84 -2.62 -4.46
CA ASP A 36 19.01 -3.28 -3.90
C ASP A 36 18.91 -4.81 -3.90
N ASP A 37 17.89 -5.37 -4.53
CA ASP A 37 17.73 -6.82 -4.66
C ASP A 37 18.38 -7.31 -5.95
N PRO A 38 19.53 -8.01 -5.88
CA PRO A 38 20.23 -8.52 -7.07
C PRO A 38 19.43 -9.61 -7.80
N ALA A 39 18.52 -10.29 -7.11
CA ALA A 39 17.65 -11.30 -7.73
C ALA A 39 16.49 -10.67 -8.50
N ALA A 40 16.23 -9.39 -8.29
CA ALA A 40 15.16 -8.63 -8.96
C ALA A 40 13.81 -9.34 -8.90
N ILE A 41 13.44 -9.83 -7.72
CA ILE A 41 12.19 -10.54 -7.50
C ILE A 41 11.02 -9.57 -7.62
N SER A 42 10.00 -9.94 -8.40
CA SER A 42 8.78 -9.16 -8.54
C SER A 42 7.87 -9.32 -7.33
N HIS A 43 7.33 -8.20 -6.86
CA HIS A 43 6.35 -8.14 -5.79
C HIS A 43 5.11 -7.40 -6.30
N VAL A 44 3.98 -7.58 -5.62
CA VAL A 44 2.74 -6.87 -5.92
C VAL A 44 2.22 -6.26 -4.62
N GLY A 45 1.92 -4.98 -4.64
CA GLY A 45 1.38 -4.32 -3.47
C GLY A 45 1.27 -2.81 -3.62
N PRO A 46 0.75 -2.13 -2.59
CA PRO A 46 0.65 -0.68 -2.56
C PRO A 46 2.00 -0.05 -2.21
N MET A 47 2.18 1.22 -2.58
CA MET A 47 3.30 2.02 -2.16
C MET A 47 2.97 2.73 -0.84
N ALA A 48 3.95 2.85 0.05
CA ALA A 48 3.75 3.52 1.34
C ALA A 48 3.23 4.94 1.19
N GLN A 49 3.70 5.68 0.19
CA GLN A 49 3.26 7.04 -0.09
C GLN A 49 1.76 7.11 -0.42
N ASP A 50 1.23 6.11 -1.12
CA ASP A 50 -0.20 6.03 -1.44
C ASP A 50 -1.03 5.63 -0.21
N VAL A 51 -0.52 4.71 0.59
CA VAL A 51 -1.16 4.31 1.87
C VAL A 51 -1.23 5.50 2.83
N GLU A 52 -0.18 6.30 2.88
CA GLU A 52 -0.11 7.49 3.74
C GLU A 52 -1.21 8.49 3.43
N LYS A 53 -1.59 8.64 2.16
CA LYS A 53 -2.68 9.52 1.72
C LYS A 53 -4.04 9.02 2.21
N VAL A 54 -4.18 7.73 2.40
CA VAL A 54 -5.42 7.12 2.90
C VAL A 54 -5.46 7.17 4.42
N ASP A 55 -4.39 6.75 5.07
CA ASP A 55 -4.29 6.70 6.52
C ASP A 55 -2.83 6.86 6.95
N ARG A 56 -2.48 8.02 7.46
CA ARG A 56 -1.13 8.31 7.96
C ARG A 56 -0.69 7.35 9.06
N GLY A 57 -1.61 6.88 9.89
CA GLY A 57 -1.32 5.96 10.98
C GLY A 57 -0.87 4.60 10.51
N ALA A 58 -1.10 4.27 9.24
CA ALA A 58 -0.68 3.00 8.65
C ALA A 58 0.76 3.01 8.13
N VAL A 59 1.45 4.15 8.20
CA VAL A 59 2.82 4.29 7.70
C VAL A 59 3.73 4.81 8.80
N LYS A 60 4.87 4.14 8.99
CA LYS A 60 5.93 4.56 9.92
C LYS A 60 7.17 4.92 9.11
N THR A 61 7.86 5.95 9.55
CA THR A 61 9.14 6.35 8.94
C THR A 61 10.27 6.03 9.92
N ILE A 62 11.21 5.22 9.47
CA ILE A 62 12.38 4.81 10.24
C ILE A 62 13.63 5.13 9.42
N ALA A 63 14.50 5.96 9.96
CA ALA A 63 15.73 6.40 9.28
C ALA A 63 15.46 6.91 7.87
N GLY A 64 14.39 7.67 7.69
CA GLY A 64 14.02 8.27 6.41
C GLY A 64 13.31 7.33 5.43
N THR A 65 13.16 6.06 5.77
CA THR A 65 12.47 5.07 4.93
C THR A 65 11.08 4.76 5.48
N LYS A 66 10.10 4.70 4.59
CA LYS A 66 8.71 4.46 4.96
C LYS A 66 8.37 2.97 4.99
N TYR A 67 7.66 2.56 6.03
CA TYR A 67 7.18 1.19 6.22
C TYR A 67 5.67 1.19 6.45
N ILE A 68 4.99 0.20 5.89
CA ILE A 68 3.56 0.01 6.13
C ILE A 68 3.36 -0.84 7.37
N ASP A 69 2.49 -0.38 8.28
CA ASP A 69 2.03 -1.17 9.41
C ASP A 69 1.00 -2.18 8.89
N MET A 70 1.41 -3.44 8.80
CA MET A 70 0.57 -4.48 8.21
C MET A 70 -0.69 -4.77 9.02
N THR A 71 -0.64 -4.62 10.33
CA THR A 71 -1.82 -4.78 11.19
C THR A 71 -2.85 -3.70 10.89
N ARG A 72 -2.41 -2.46 10.85
CA ARG A 72 -3.27 -1.32 10.51
C ARG A 72 -3.81 -1.44 9.10
N MET A 73 -2.96 -1.86 8.17
CA MET A 73 -3.33 -2.06 6.78
C MET A 73 -4.45 -3.09 6.65
N GLY A 74 -4.37 -4.20 7.38
CA GLY A 74 -5.42 -5.21 7.38
C GLY A 74 -6.76 -4.68 7.88
N SER A 75 -6.76 -3.71 8.78
CA SER A 75 -7.99 -3.13 9.33
C SER A 75 -8.66 -2.12 8.39
N ILE A 76 -7.91 -1.50 7.48
CA ILE A 76 -8.46 -0.48 6.57
C ILE A 76 -8.80 -1.00 5.18
N LEU A 77 -8.23 -2.14 4.78
CA LEU A 77 -8.52 -2.71 3.47
C LEU A 77 -9.96 -3.23 3.39
N ARG A 78 -10.63 -2.91 2.31
CA ARG A 78 -11.96 -3.40 1.98
C ARG A 78 -11.97 -3.82 0.52
N ASP A 79 -12.55 -4.96 0.22
CA ASP A 79 -12.88 -5.26 -1.15
C ASP A 79 -14.34 -4.86 -1.41
N LYS A 80 -14.67 -4.75 -2.68
CA LYS A 80 -16.00 -4.34 -3.12
C LYS A 80 -17.10 -5.31 -2.67
N LYS A 81 -16.76 -6.58 -2.56
CA LYS A 81 -17.68 -7.64 -2.16
C LYS A 81 -18.00 -7.58 -0.67
N GLU A 82 -16.99 -7.35 0.18
CA GLU A 82 -17.19 -7.18 1.61
C GLU A 82 -18.01 -5.94 1.94
N ALA A 83 -17.75 -4.85 1.26
CA ALA A 83 -18.50 -3.61 1.44
C ALA A 83 -20.00 -3.81 1.20
N ARG A 84 -20.38 -4.67 0.25
CA ARG A 84 -21.77 -5.01 -0.02
C ARG A 84 -22.42 -5.83 1.09
N ARG A 85 -21.66 -6.68 1.77
CA ARG A 85 -22.17 -7.51 2.85
C ARG A 85 -22.62 -6.72 4.06
N HIS A 86 -21.95 -5.63 4.31
CA HIS A 86 -22.20 -4.78 5.47
C HIS A 86 -23.08 -3.59 5.15
N GLY A 87 -23.45 -3.47 3.90
CA GLY A 87 -24.30 -2.40 3.39
C GLY A 87 -25.78 -2.71 3.50
#